data_b81ed941b265dc35346fc251d818dcdf
#
_entry.id   b81ed941b265dc35346fc251d818dcdf
#
_cell.length_a   1.000
_cell.length_b   1.000
_cell.length_c   1.000
_cell.angle_alpha   90.00
_cell.angle_beta   90.00
_cell.angle_gamma   90.00
#
_symmetry.space_group_name_H-M   'P 1'
#
loop_
_entity.id
_entity.type
_entity.pdbx_description
1 polymer ?
#
loop_
_entity_poly.entity_id
_entity_poly.type
_entity_poly.pdbx_seq_one_letter_code
_entity_poly.pdbx_strand_id
1 'polypeptide(L)'
;KPLKSHSNTIRRVKPMKTIVIYNSQTGFTKRYAQWISEAAGADCLALSAAKKENLTDYEAIIFGSWACAGGISKIGWFKGNIDKWADKKLIAYCVGASPAENPEIETALKQNFSETERKKVKAFYCPGGFNYEKMPAPSRLMMKMFIKALKSKKNKTEQEQAMVKMISSSYDISDKKYIEPILQYLRE
;
A
#
# COMPACT_ATOMS: atom_id res chain seq x y z
N LYS A 1 -3.17 -22.96 -56.67
CA LYS A 1 -2.30 -22.84 -55.47
C LYS A 1 -3.19 -22.40 -54.33
N PRO A 2 -3.31 -23.14 -53.21
CA PRO A 2 -4.08 -22.70 -52.06
C PRO A 2 -3.27 -21.73 -51.23
N LEU A 3 -3.89 -20.65 -50.81
CA LEU A 3 -3.38 -19.65 -49.88
C LEU A 3 -3.24 -20.30 -48.47
N LYS A 4 -2.02 -20.32 -47.94
CA LYS A 4 -1.76 -20.75 -46.56
C LYS A 4 -2.30 -19.68 -45.60
N SER A 5 -3.35 -20.02 -44.87
CA SER A 5 -3.85 -19.21 -43.78
C SER A 5 -2.79 -19.23 -42.63
N HIS A 6 -2.21 -18.08 -42.34
CA HIS A 6 -1.36 -17.90 -41.18
C HIS A 6 -2.29 -17.79 -39.97
N SER A 7 -2.46 -18.88 -39.26
CA SER A 7 -3.10 -18.85 -37.94
C SER A 7 -2.20 -18.09 -36.96
N ASN A 8 -2.61 -16.88 -36.66
CA ASN A 8 -1.97 -16.05 -35.65
C ASN A 8 -2.33 -16.63 -34.28
N THR A 9 -1.50 -17.56 -33.79
CA THR A 9 -1.65 -18.14 -32.45
C THR A 9 -1.29 -17.05 -31.43
N ILE A 10 -2.29 -16.30 -30.97
CA ILE A 10 -2.18 -15.41 -29.81
C ILE A 10 -1.81 -16.31 -28.63
N ARG A 11 -0.54 -16.32 -28.23
CA ARG A 11 -0.12 -16.95 -26.97
C ARG A 11 -0.92 -16.26 -25.86
N ARG A 12 -1.91 -16.93 -25.29
CA ARG A 12 -2.55 -16.54 -24.06
C ARG A 12 -1.46 -16.58 -22.98
N VAL A 13 -0.94 -15.42 -22.62
CA VAL A 13 -0.05 -15.29 -21.45
C VAL A 13 -0.89 -15.75 -20.25
N LYS A 14 -0.44 -16.81 -19.58
CA LYS A 14 -1.10 -17.28 -18.34
C LYS A 14 -1.07 -16.10 -17.34
N PRO A 15 -2.20 -15.70 -16.76
CA PRO A 15 -2.21 -14.63 -15.78
C PRO A 15 -1.30 -15.01 -14.61
N MET A 16 -0.43 -14.08 -14.20
CA MET A 16 0.50 -14.23 -13.07
C MET A 16 -0.28 -14.48 -11.78
N LYS A 17 -0.05 -15.62 -11.13
CA LYS A 17 -0.72 -15.95 -9.87
C LYS A 17 -0.28 -14.97 -8.78
N THR A 18 -1.17 -14.08 -8.41
CA THR A 18 -0.90 -12.94 -7.54
C THR A 18 -1.70 -13.02 -6.25
N ILE A 19 -1.11 -12.59 -5.14
CA ILE A 19 -1.80 -12.40 -3.87
C ILE A 19 -1.61 -10.98 -3.34
N VAL A 20 -2.69 -10.38 -2.85
CA VAL A 20 -2.70 -9.10 -2.13
C VAL A 20 -2.90 -9.37 -0.64
N ILE A 21 -1.90 -9.02 0.16
CA ILE A 21 -1.92 -9.19 1.61
C ILE A 21 -2.04 -7.80 2.25
N TYR A 22 -3.01 -7.61 3.12
CA TYR A 22 -3.24 -6.33 3.75
C TYR A 22 -3.26 -6.38 5.27
N ASN A 23 -2.74 -5.30 5.88
CA ASN A 23 -2.94 -4.98 7.29
C ASN A 23 -3.70 -3.66 7.37
N SER A 24 -4.91 -3.65 7.91
CA SER A 24 -5.79 -2.48 7.92
C SER A 24 -6.39 -2.25 9.31
N GLN A 25 -6.38 -0.99 9.76
CA GLN A 25 -6.96 -0.59 11.03
C GLN A 25 -8.33 0.08 10.85
N THR A 26 -8.43 1.03 9.93
CA THR A 26 -9.64 1.86 9.73
C THR A 26 -10.37 1.60 8.43
N GLY A 27 -9.89 0.63 7.64
CA GLY A 27 -10.56 0.16 6.43
C GLY A 27 -9.92 0.63 5.12
N PHE A 28 -9.15 1.71 5.08
CA PHE A 28 -8.56 2.24 3.85
C PHE A 28 -7.63 1.24 3.16
N THR A 29 -6.69 0.62 3.88
CA THR A 29 -5.78 -0.38 3.31
C THR A 29 -6.53 -1.59 2.77
N LYS A 30 -7.57 -2.08 3.47
CA LYS A 30 -8.43 -3.16 3.00
C LYS A 30 -9.13 -2.79 1.70
N ARG A 31 -9.66 -1.57 1.58
CA ARG A 31 -10.31 -1.07 0.37
C ARG A 31 -9.36 -1.10 -0.83
N TYR A 32 -8.14 -0.59 -0.68
CA TYR A 32 -7.12 -0.67 -1.72
C TYR A 32 -6.76 -2.11 -2.08
N ALA A 33 -6.62 -3.00 -1.08
CA ALA A 33 -6.39 -4.41 -1.34
C ALA A 33 -7.49 -5.04 -2.20
N GLN A 34 -8.74 -4.74 -1.91
CA GLN A 34 -9.89 -5.19 -2.69
C GLN A 34 -9.87 -4.65 -4.12
N TRP A 35 -9.63 -3.35 -4.31
CA TRP A 35 -9.53 -2.76 -5.64
C TRP A 35 -8.40 -3.37 -6.48
N ILE A 36 -7.21 -3.59 -5.87
CA ILE A 36 -6.08 -4.20 -6.55
C ILE A 36 -6.40 -5.67 -6.91
N SER A 37 -6.96 -6.43 -5.96
CA SER A 37 -7.27 -7.85 -6.21
C SER A 37 -8.35 -8.03 -7.26
N GLU A 38 -9.41 -7.22 -7.25
CA GLU A 38 -10.45 -7.21 -8.28
C GLU A 38 -9.87 -6.91 -9.66
N ALA A 39 -9.04 -5.87 -9.77
CA ALA A 39 -8.47 -5.44 -11.05
C ALA A 39 -7.40 -6.39 -11.59
N ALA A 40 -6.66 -7.08 -10.71
CA ALA A 40 -5.59 -8.01 -11.08
C ALA A 40 -6.06 -9.48 -11.18
N GLY A 41 -7.28 -9.80 -10.75
CA GLY A 41 -7.74 -11.19 -10.59
C GLY A 41 -6.92 -11.94 -9.54
N ALA A 42 -6.52 -11.26 -8.46
CA ALA A 42 -5.62 -11.77 -7.44
C ALA A 42 -6.37 -12.25 -6.19
N ASP A 43 -5.78 -13.21 -5.47
CA ASP A 43 -6.25 -13.56 -4.12
C ASP A 43 -6.04 -12.40 -3.15
N CYS A 44 -6.91 -12.27 -2.14
CA CYS A 44 -6.85 -11.17 -1.18
C CYS A 44 -7.01 -11.68 0.26
N LEU A 45 -5.97 -11.51 1.07
CA LEU A 45 -5.97 -11.98 2.46
C LEU A 45 -5.54 -10.89 3.45
N ALA A 46 -6.16 -10.91 4.62
CA ALA A 46 -5.63 -10.17 5.75
C ALA A 46 -4.29 -10.76 6.21
N LEU A 47 -3.37 -9.93 6.71
CA LEU A 47 -2.05 -10.36 7.17
C LEU A 47 -2.11 -11.49 8.21
N SER A 48 -3.11 -11.48 9.09
CA SER A 48 -3.29 -12.53 10.11
C SER A 48 -3.60 -13.90 9.50
N ALA A 49 -4.30 -13.94 8.40
CA ALA A 49 -4.59 -15.15 7.62
C ALA A 49 -3.36 -15.55 6.78
N ALA A 50 -2.79 -14.61 6.05
CA ALA A 50 -1.64 -14.85 5.18
C ALA A 50 -0.41 -15.43 5.90
N LYS A 51 -0.24 -15.14 7.19
CA LYS A 51 0.83 -15.73 8.02
C LYS A 51 0.73 -17.24 8.21
N LYS A 52 -0.44 -17.81 7.96
CA LYS A 52 -0.73 -19.25 8.12
C LYS A 52 -0.74 -19.98 6.77
N GLU A 53 -0.66 -19.24 5.68
CA GLU A 53 -0.75 -19.77 4.32
C GLU A 53 0.64 -20.06 3.73
N ASN A 54 0.67 -21.05 2.84
CA ASN A 54 1.83 -21.29 1.99
C ASN A 54 1.76 -20.38 0.76
N LEU A 55 2.73 -19.46 0.65
CA LEU A 55 2.79 -18.48 -0.44
C LEU A 55 3.73 -18.90 -1.58
N THR A 56 4.22 -20.14 -1.59
CA THR A 56 5.19 -20.61 -2.60
C THR A 56 4.64 -20.60 -4.02
N ASP A 57 3.35 -20.87 -4.19
CA ASP A 57 2.72 -20.98 -5.51
C ASP A 57 2.40 -19.65 -6.18
N TYR A 58 2.56 -18.52 -5.46
CA TYR A 58 2.34 -17.20 -6.03
C TYR A 58 3.60 -16.71 -6.73
N GLU A 59 3.39 -16.07 -7.88
CA GLU A 59 4.44 -15.44 -8.71
C GLU A 59 4.65 -13.98 -8.33
N ALA A 60 3.60 -13.33 -7.79
CA ALA A 60 3.66 -11.99 -7.26
C ALA A 60 3.00 -11.88 -5.87
N ILE A 61 3.65 -11.14 -4.98
CA ILE A 61 3.16 -10.85 -3.63
C ILE A 61 3.08 -9.34 -3.43
N ILE A 62 1.88 -8.85 -3.18
CA ILE A 62 1.60 -7.44 -2.93
C ILE A 62 1.25 -7.29 -1.45
N PHE A 63 2.03 -6.51 -0.71
CA PHE A 63 1.79 -6.23 0.71
C PHE A 63 1.34 -4.78 0.91
N GLY A 64 0.19 -4.58 1.54
CA GLY A 64 -0.33 -3.26 1.87
C GLY A 64 -0.51 -3.04 3.36
N SER A 65 -0.09 -1.86 3.83
CA SER A 65 -0.35 -1.45 5.20
C SER A 65 -0.45 0.07 5.31
N TRP A 66 -0.84 0.55 6.48
CA TRP A 66 -1.05 1.96 6.74
C TRP A 66 0.22 2.64 7.29
N ALA A 67 0.34 3.94 7.01
CA ALA A 67 1.43 4.77 7.49
C ALA A 67 1.33 5.03 8.98
N CYS A 68 2.40 4.85 9.73
CA CYS A 68 2.48 5.12 11.16
C CYS A 68 3.85 5.69 11.52
N ALA A 69 3.87 6.92 12.04
CA ALA A 69 5.10 7.59 12.51
C ALA A 69 6.27 7.51 11.49
N GLY A 70 6.01 7.80 10.23
CA GLY A 70 6.99 7.76 9.14
C GLY A 70 7.29 6.36 8.59
N GLY A 71 6.79 5.30 9.22
CA GLY A 71 6.95 3.91 8.80
C GLY A 71 5.68 3.30 8.20
N ILE A 72 5.83 2.11 7.63
CA ILE A 72 4.73 1.25 7.18
C ILE A 72 4.45 0.23 8.29
N SER A 73 3.23 0.23 8.82
CA SER A 73 2.85 -0.67 9.92
C SER A 73 3.04 -2.13 9.52
N LYS A 74 3.62 -2.94 10.43
CA LYS A 74 3.86 -4.38 10.21
C LYS A 74 4.75 -4.73 9.01
N ILE A 75 5.48 -3.78 8.42
CA ILE A 75 6.39 -4.01 7.29
C ILE A 75 7.48 -5.04 7.61
N GLY A 76 7.88 -5.18 8.89
CA GLY A 76 8.89 -6.13 9.32
C GLY A 76 8.57 -7.58 8.96
N TRP A 77 7.27 -7.97 8.96
CA TRP A 77 6.89 -9.30 8.50
C TRP A 77 7.18 -9.50 7.01
N PHE A 78 6.85 -8.54 6.17
CA PHE A 78 7.11 -8.59 4.74
C PHE A 78 8.62 -8.60 4.46
N LYS A 79 9.36 -7.70 5.11
CA LYS A 79 10.82 -7.61 4.98
C LYS A 79 11.54 -8.90 5.37
N GLY A 80 11.10 -9.54 6.47
CA GLY A 80 11.66 -10.82 6.93
C GLY A 80 11.46 -12.00 5.98
N ASN A 81 10.64 -11.83 4.92
CA ASN A 81 10.39 -12.87 3.92
C ASN A 81 10.93 -12.50 2.52
N ILE A 82 11.50 -11.32 2.29
CA ILE A 82 11.98 -10.88 0.97
C ILE A 82 12.95 -11.90 0.35
N ASP A 83 13.90 -12.42 1.13
CA ASP A 83 14.88 -13.38 0.62
C ASP A 83 14.27 -14.74 0.28
N LYS A 84 13.22 -15.16 1.02
CA LYS A 84 12.48 -16.38 0.72
C LYS A 84 11.65 -16.27 -0.55
N TRP A 85 11.32 -15.04 -0.96
CA TRP A 85 10.52 -14.72 -2.13
C TRP A 85 11.35 -14.07 -3.25
N ALA A 86 12.66 -14.35 -3.30
CA ALA A 86 13.58 -13.70 -4.22
C ALA A 86 13.27 -13.97 -5.71
N ASP A 87 12.54 -15.05 -5.98
CA ASP A 87 12.05 -15.47 -7.31
C ASP A 87 10.71 -14.81 -7.70
N LYS A 88 10.10 -14.03 -6.80
CA LYS A 88 8.76 -13.46 -6.96
C LYS A 88 8.81 -11.96 -7.22
N LYS A 89 7.78 -11.45 -7.89
CA LYS A 89 7.57 -10.00 -8.01
C LYS A 89 7.03 -9.46 -6.68
N LEU A 90 7.79 -8.60 -6.03
CA LEU A 90 7.46 -8.06 -4.71
C LEU A 90 7.04 -6.59 -4.80
N ILE A 91 5.85 -6.32 -4.31
CA ILE A 91 5.26 -4.99 -4.29
C ILE A 91 4.83 -4.65 -2.86
N ALA A 92 5.12 -3.43 -2.42
CA ALA A 92 4.58 -2.88 -1.18
C ALA A 92 3.76 -1.63 -1.48
N TYR A 93 2.62 -1.43 -0.81
CA TYR A 93 1.93 -0.15 -0.85
C TYR A 93 1.64 0.37 0.56
N CYS A 94 1.82 1.66 0.72
CA CYS A 94 1.59 2.38 1.96
C CYS A 94 0.34 3.25 1.82
N VAL A 95 -0.63 3.07 2.71
CA VAL A 95 -1.82 3.92 2.74
C VAL A 95 -1.66 4.97 3.83
N GLY A 96 -1.62 6.23 3.44
CA GLY A 96 -1.42 7.34 4.36
C GLY A 96 -2.49 8.40 4.28
N ALA A 97 -2.38 9.39 5.15
CA ALA A 97 -3.35 10.46 5.28
C ALA A 97 -3.01 11.69 4.42
N SER A 98 -1.79 11.76 3.90
CA SER A 98 -1.35 12.89 3.06
C SER A 98 -1.87 12.77 1.63
N PRO A 99 -2.16 13.88 0.94
CA PRO A 99 -2.34 13.90 -0.51
C PRO A 99 -1.12 13.33 -1.25
N ALA A 100 -1.33 12.77 -2.44
CA ALA A 100 -0.26 12.13 -3.23
C ALA A 100 0.86 13.10 -3.65
N GLU A 101 0.53 14.37 -3.75
CA GLU A 101 1.42 15.46 -4.17
C GLU A 101 2.40 15.92 -3.06
N ASN A 102 2.27 15.37 -1.83
CA ASN A 102 3.19 15.72 -0.74
C ASN A 102 4.62 15.23 -1.08
N PRO A 103 5.60 16.13 -1.20
CA PRO A 103 6.97 15.80 -1.61
C PRO A 103 7.73 14.90 -0.62
N GLU A 104 7.27 14.82 0.63
CA GLU A 104 7.91 14.00 1.66
C GLU A 104 7.61 12.50 1.51
N ILE A 105 6.57 12.13 0.74
CA ILE A 105 6.12 10.74 0.58
C ILE A 105 7.22 9.85 0.01
N GLU A 106 7.90 10.31 -1.03
CA GLU A 106 8.95 9.51 -1.67
C GLU A 106 10.09 9.21 -0.70
N THR A 107 10.52 10.21 0.08
CA THR A 107 11.54 10.04 1.11
C THR A 107 11.07 9.09 2.20
N ALA A 108 9.84 9.24 2.69
CA ALA A 108 9.26 8.37 3.69
C ALA A 108 9.13 6.92 3.21
N LEU A 109 8.74 6.68 1.96
CA LEU A 109 8.71 5.33 1.39
C LEU A 109 10.11 4.72 1.30
N LYS A 110 11.10 5.48 0.83
CA LYS A 110 12.48 5.01 0.69
C LYS A 110 13.10 4.62 2.04
N GLN A 111 12.79 5.34 3.11
CA GLN A 111 13.30 5.07 4.46
C GLN A 111 12.81 3.73 5.04
N ASN A 112 11.70 3.18 4.53
CA ASN A 112 11.17 1.89 4.99
C ASN A 112 11.98 0.69 4.48
N PHE A 113 12.80 0.86 3.45
CA PHE A 113 13.56 -0.21 2.81
C PHE A 113 15.04 0.16 2.69
N SER A 114 15.92 -0.78 3.00
CA SER A 114 17.35 -0.66 2.71
C SER A 114 17.59 -0.55 1.21
N GLU A 115 18.79 -0.17 0.82
CA GLU A 115 19.16 -0.07 -0.60
C GLU A 115 19.04 -1.43 -1.31
N THR A 116 19.43 -2.51 -0.66
CA THR A 116 19.30 -3.87 -1.18
C THR A 116 17.84 -4.32 -1.32
N GLU A 117 17.00 -3.99 -0.34
CA GLU A 117 15.56 -4.29 -0.39
C GLU A 117 14.86 -3.51 -1.50
N ARG A 118 15.25 -2.24 -1.74
CA ARG A 118 14.69 -1.42 -2.84
C ARG A 118 14.99 -1.97 -4.24
N LYS A 119 16.02 -2.79 -4.40
CA LYS A 119 16.29 -3.50 -5.66
C LYS A 119 15.34 -4.67 -5.90
N LYS A 120 14.72 -5.20 -4.82
CA LYS A 120 13.83 -6.37 -4.86
C LYS A 120 12.35 -6.01 -4.74
N VAL A 121 12.04 -4.89 -4.10
CA VAL A 121 10.66 -4.47 -3.78
C VAL A 121 10.36 -3.14 -4.43
N LYS A 122 9.25 -3.06 -5.16
CA LYS A 122 8.68 -1.79 -5.62
C LYS A 122 7.66 -1.27 -4.61
N ALA A 123 7.87 -0.07 -4.11
CA ALA A 123 6.98 0.57 -3.13
C ALA A 123 6.13 1.66 -3.77
N PHE A 124 4.85 1.73 -3.37
CA PHE A 124 3.88 2.72 -3.84
C PHE A 124 3.18 3.39 -2.65
N TYR A 125 2.68 4.58 -2.88
CA TYR A 125 1.85 5.30 -1.92
C TYR A 125 0.41 5.42 -2.45
N CYS A 126 -0.54 5.23 -1.54
CA CYS A 126 -1.96 5.38 -1.82
C CYS A 126 -2.58 6.34 -0.79
N PRO A 127 -3.08 7.51 -1.19
CA PRO A 127 -3.83 8.40 -0.30
C PRO A 127 -5.05 7.71 0.29
N GLY A 128 -5.27 7.84 1.58
CA GLY A 128 -6.40 7.23 2.30
C GLY A 128 -7.20 8.27 3.07
N GLY A 129 -6.78 8.58 4.28
CA GLY A 129 -7.46 9.55 5.13
C GLY A 129 -7.43 9.18 6.61
N PHE A 130 -8.32 9.83 7.36
CA PHE A 130 -8.59 9.50 8.75
C PHE A 130 -10.04 9.06 8.94
N ASN A 131 -10.26 8.07 9.79
CA ASN A 131 -11.57 7.62 10.21
C ASN A 131 -11.56 7.42 11.73
N TYR A 132 -11.89 8.46 12.46
CA TYR A 132 -11.88 8.45 13.93
C TYR A 132 -12.91 7.51 14.52
N GLU A 133 -14.03 7.28 13.83
CA GLU A 133 -15.12 6.41 14.26
C GLU A 133 -14.65 4.94 14.31
N LYS A 134 -13.82 4.55 13.34
CA LYS A 134 -13.25 3.19 13.24
C LYS A 134 -11.88 3.05 13.90
N MET A 135 -11.30 4.16 14.39
CA MET A 135 -9.98 4.13 15.01
C MET A 135 -10.06 3.53 16.42
N PRO A 136 -9.21 2.56 16.79
CA PRO A 136 -9.12 2.04 18.16
C PRO A 136 -8.87 3.15 19.17
N ALA A 137 -9.42 3.00 20.38
CA ALA A 137 -9.36 4.03 21.43
C ALA A 137 -7.92 4.50 21.74
N PRO A 138 -6.89 3.63 21.87
CA PRO A 138 -5.51 4.09 22.08
C PRO A 138 -4.97 4.96 20.94
N SER A 139 -5.21 4.56 19.68
CA SER A 139 -4.78 5.32 18.51
C SER A 139 -5.50 6.67 18.43
N ARG A 140 -6.80 6.70 18.73
CA ARG A 140 -7.59 7.93 18.79
C ARG A 140 -7.09 8.89 19.86
N LEU A 141 -6.74 8.37 21.04
CA LEU A 141 -6.16 9.18 22.11
C LEU A 141 -4.81 9.77 21.69
N MET A 142 -3.93 8.96 21.11
CA MET A 142 -2.63 9.41 20.62
C MET A 142 -2.78 10.50 19.55
N MET A 143 -3.72 10.37 18.61
CA MET A 143 -3.99 11.40 17.62
C MET A 143 -4.52 12.70 18.25
N LYS A 144 -5.41 12.62 19.25
CA LYS A 144 -5.89 13.79 19.98
C LYS A 144 -4.73 14.53 20.68
N MET A 145 -3.81 13.79 21.30
CA MET A 145 -2.62 14.37 21.93
C MET A 145 -1.70 15.02 20.90
N PHE A 146 -1.47 14.38 19.78
CA PHE A 146 -0.67 14.91 18.68
C PHE A 146 -1.26 16.22 18.12
N ILE A 147 -2.57 16.24 17.85
CA ILE A 147 -3.27 17.46 17.41
C ILE A 147 -3.17 18.58 18.45
N LYS A 148 -3.34 18.23 19.74
CA LYS A 148 -3.19 19.21 20.82
C LYS A 148 -1.78 19.82 20.88
N ALA A 149 -0.75 18.96 20.74
CA ALA A 149 0.64 19.41 20.70
C ALA A 149 0.91 20.35 19.52
N LEU A 150 0.45 19.98 18.31
CA LEU A 150 0.56 20.84 17.13
C LEU A 150 -0.19 22.16 17.29
N LYS A 151 -1.41 22.13 17.86
CA LYS A 151 -2.20 23.35 18.11
C LYS A 151 -1.51 24.29 19.09
N SER A 152 -0.77 23.76 20.06
CA SER A 152 -0.08 24.55 21.11
C SER A 152 1.23 25.17 20.62
N LYS A 153 1.77 24.78 19.48
CA LYS A 153 2.99 25.33 18.91
C LYS A 153 2.78 26.81 18.54
N LYS A 154 3.61 27.71 19.07
CA LYS A 154 3.45 29.18 18.87
C LYS A 154 3.72 29.61 17.42
N ASN A 155 4.77 29.04 16.78
CA ASN A 155 5.18 29.37 15.42
C ASN A 155 4.93 28.16 14.51
N LYS A 156 3.69 28.01 14.02
CA LYS A 156 3.33 26.98 13.06
C LYS A 156 3.66 27.41 11.64
N THR A 157 4.27 26.53 10.87
CA THR A 157 4.37 26.72 9.42
C THR A 157 2.98 26.62 8.77
N GLU A 158 2.83 27.15 7.57
CA GLU A 158 1.58 27.00 6.80
C GLU A 158 1.21 25.52 6.59
N GLN A 159 2.22 24.67 6.36
CA GLN A 159 2.05 23.22 6.23
C GLN A 159 1.51 22.58 7.52
N GLU A 160 2.04 22.98 8.69
CA GLU A 160 1.54 22.48 9.98
C GLU A 160 0.12 22.96 10.27
N GLN A 161 -0.23 24.19 9.88
CA GLN A 161 -1.61 24.69 10.00
C GLN A 161 -2.58 23.93 9.12
N ALA A 162 -2.22 23.67 7.85
CA ALA A 162 -3.00 22.86 6.93
C ALA A 162 -3.16 21.43 7.43
N MET A 163 -2.08 20.83 7.94
CA MET A 163 -2.09 19.50 8.54
C MET A 163 -3.06 19.44 9.73
N VAL A 164 -2.97 20.37 10.68
CA VAL A 164 -3.89 20.41 11.85
C VAL A 164 -5.34 20.49 11.41
N LYS A 165 -5.65 21.33 10.43
CA LYS A 165 -7.01 21.45 9.89
C LYS A 165 -7.48 20.12 9.31
N MET A 166 -6.64 19.49 8.50
CA MET A 166 -6.97 18.23 7.81
C MET A 166 -7.17 17.07 8.78
N ILE A 167 -6.25 16.86 9.75
CA ILE A 167 -6.31 15.74 10.69
C ILE A 167 -7.25 15.94 11.88
N SER A 168 -7.92 17.09 11.98
CA SER A 168 -8.84 17.37 13.10
C SER A 168 -10.20 16.68 12.99
N SER A 169 -10.53 16.13 11.83
CA SER A 169 -11.79 15.40 11.56
C SER A 169 -11.53 14.19 10.68
N SER A 170 -12.54 13.30 10.57
CA SER A 170 -12.49 12.21 9.60
C SER A 170 -12.60 12.74 8.17
N TYR A 171 -11.82 12.17 7.26
CA TYR A 171 -11.89 12.46 5.82
C TYR A 171 -11.41 11.25 5.01
N ASP A 172 -11.80 11.23 3.74
CA ASP A 172 -11.47 10.18 2.78
C ASP A 172 -11.02 10.81 1.46
N ILE A 173 -9.78 10.57 1.08
CA ILE A 173 -9.17 11.01 -0.18
C ILE A 173 -8.71 9.81 -1.02
N SER A 174 -9.20 8.60 -0.69
CA SER A 174 -8.89 7.40 -1.46
C SER A 174 -9.56 7.43 -2.82
N ASP A 175 -8.83 7.00 -3.85
CA ASP A 175 -9.31 6.94 -5.23
C ASP A 175 -8.71 5.73 -5.95
N LYS A 176 -9.50 5.07 -6.79
CA LYS A 176 -9.04 3.93 -7.60
C LYS A 176 -7.87 4.28 -8.54
N LYS A 177 -7.74 5.53 -8.98
CA LYS A 177 -6.61 5.95 -9.81
C LYS A 177 -5.23 5.64 -9.20
N TYR A 178 -5.15 5.57 -7.86
CA TYR A 178 -3.89 5.32 -7.17
C TYR A 178 -3.43 3.86 -7.20
N ILE A 179 -4.28 2.92 -7.67
CA ILE A 179 -3.83 1.54 -7.91
C ILE A 179 -3.23 1.35 -9.31
N GLU A 180 -3.46 2.26 -10.24
CA GLU A 180 -2.98 2.11 -11.63
C GLU A 180 -1.46 1.91 -11.73
N PRO A 181 -0.59 2.65 -11.01
CA PRO A 181 0.85 2.40 -11.05
C PRO A 181 1.24 1.00 -10.52
N ILE A 182 0.49 0.47 -9.54
CA ILE A 182 0.69 -0.88 -9.01
C ILE A 182 0.32 -1.92 -10.07
N LEU A 183 -0.82 -1.75 -10.74
CA LEU A 183 -1.30 -2.65 -11.79
C LEU A 183 -0.38 -2.60 -13.03
N GLN A 184 0.12 -1.42 -13.38
CA GLN A 184 1.07 -1.27 -14.47
C GLN A 184 2.35 -2.05 -14.17
N TYR A 185 2.94 -1.82 -13.01
CA TYR A 185 4.16 -2.54 -12.59
C TYR A 185 3.95 -4.06 -12.49
N LEU A 186 2.74 -4.50 -12.08
CA LEU A 186 2.42 -5.93 -12.01
C LEU A 186 2.44 -6.60 -13.40
N ARG A 187 2.12 -5.85 -14.46
CA ARG A 187 2.07 -6.35 -15.85
C ARG A 187 3.43 -6.34 -16.56
N GLU A 188 4.39 -5.56 -16.10
CA GLU A 188 5.80 -5.55 -16.59
C GLU A 188 6.53 -6.86 -16.24
#